data_bcfb52c0236b864646ff1658736c054e
#
_entry.id   bcfb52c0236b864646ff1658736c054e
#
_cell.length_a   1.000
_cell.length_b   1.000
_cell.length_c   1.000
_cell.angle_alpha   90.00
_cell.angle_beta   90.00
_cell.angle_gamma   90.00
#
_symmetry.space_group_name_H-M   'P 1'
#
loop_
_entity.id
_entity.type
_entity.pdbx_description
1 polymer ?
#
loop_
_entity_poly.entity_id
_entity_poly.type
_entity_poly.pdbx_seq_one_letter_code
_entity_poly.pdbx_strand_id
1 'polypeptide(L)'
;MNNNSNHQTWKELEFVGKRLINTRFKDIYCVTETGSTNSDLISQANQGAKAGLVLVAEHQAKGRGRLDRLWEAPPKTNLLFSVLIQPRILSQNFQLLTPAFALSLVRVLEHYEVQAEVKWPNDVWLKGELSGKVAGILAESVRAKDSSQMIVVGMGCNVAWPTSKDNLSFDAVSLKQAGLDVDTEDLLTEILLEFDN
;
A
#
# COMPACT_ATOMS: atom_id res chain seq x y z
N MET A 1 21.85 26.74 14.36
CA MET A 1 21.84 25.36 13.86
C MET A 1 20.45 25.13 13.28
N ASN A 2 20.32 25.22 11.96
CA ASN A 2 19.04 25.19 11.26
C ASN A 2 18.55 23.74 11.14
N ASN A 3 17.56 23.36 11.95
CA ASN A 3 16.76 22.18 11.70
C ASN A 3 15.81 22.48 10.53
N ASN A 4 16.26 22.23 9.31
CA ASN A 4 15.37 22.08 8.16
C ASN A 4 14.70 20.71 8.26
N SER A 5 13.69 20.58 9.12
CA SER A 5 12.69 19.55 8.97
C SER A 5 11.85 19.94 7.75
N ASN A 6 12.10 19.30 6.60
CA ASN A 6 11.18 19.30 5.47
C ASN A 6 9.84 18.75 6.00
N HIS A 7 8.97 19.63 6.48
CA HIS A 7 7.58 19.30 6.75
C HIS A 7 6.89 19.13 5.40
N GLN A 8 6.94 17.91 4.91
CA GLN A 8 6.18 17.50 3.77
C GLN A 8 4.70 17.70 4.09
N THR A 9 4.02 18.54 3.31
CA THR A 9 2.61 18.84 3.54
C THR A 9 1.77 17.65 3.08
N TRP A 10 1.12 16.98 4.03
CA TRP A 10 0.14 15.95 3.75
C TRP A 10 -1.19 16.59 3.36
N LYS A 11 -1.71 16.20 2.22
CA LYS A 11 -3.01 16.64 1.72
C LYS A 11 -4.05 15.56 2.03
N GLU A 12 -5.13 15.92 2.70
CA GLU A 12 -6.24 15.01 2.95
C GLU A 12 -6.97 14.65 1.65
N LEU A 13 -7.27 13.37 1.46
CA LEU A 13 -8.10 12.85 0.38
C LEU A 13 -9.56 12.75 0.87
N GLU A 14 -10.23 13.88 0.99
CA GLU A 14 -11.59 13.96 1.54
C GLU A 14 -12.60 13.07 0.81
N PHE A 15 -12.49 12.95 -0.51
CA PHE A 15 -13.43 12.16 -1.32
C PHE A 15 -13.32 10.67 -0.96
N VAL A 16 -12.10 10.15 -0.88
CA VAL A 16 -11.83 8.77 -0.47
C VAL A 16 -12.26 8.55 0.99
N GLY A 17 -11.93 9.48 1.89
CA GLY A 17 -12.33 9.41 3.30
C GLY A 17 -13.85 9.37 3.50
N LYS A 18 -14.61 10.10 2.70
CA LYS A 18 -16.09 10.06 2.73
C LYS A 18 -16.65 8.68 2.34
N ARG A 19 -16.05 8.01 1.37
CA ARG A 19 -16.44 6.66 0.96
C ARG A 19 -16.11 5.61 2.02
N LEU A 20 -15.10 5.87 2.85
CA LEU A 20 -14.60 4.98 3.90
C LEU A 20 -15.05 5.38 5.31
N ILE A 21 -16.03 6.29 5.45
CA ILE A 21 -16.46 6.88 6.73
C ILE A 21 -16.89 5.84 7.78
N ASN A 22 -17.44 4.71 7.35
CA ASN A 22 -17.89 3.63 8.20
C ASN A 22 -16.83 2.56 8.46
N THR A 23 -15.60 2.74 7.95
CA THR A 23 -14.48 1.84 8.14
C THR A 23 -13.51 2.39 9.19
N ARG A 24 -12.51 1.59 9.54
CA ARG A 24 -11.37 2.06 10.34
C ARG A 24 -10.43 2.99 9.58
N PHE A 25 -10.51 3.07 8.25
CA PHE A 25 -9.58 3.76 7.34
C PHE A 25 -10.14 5.07 6.77
N LYS A 26 -10.66 5.95 7.59
CA LYS A 26 -11.27 7.22 7.16
C LYS A 26 -10.29 8.40 7.09
N ASP A 27 -9.16 8.32 7.81
CA ASP A 27 -8.18 9.39 7.88
C ASP A 27 -7.09 9.13 6.83
N ILE A 28 -7.27 9.70 5.62
CA ILE A 28 -6.46 9.40 4.43
C ILE A 28 -5.77 10.65 3.94
N TYR A 29 -4.47 10.55 3.77
CA TYR A 29 -3.62 11.63 3.31
C TYR A 29 -2.79 11.22 2.11
N CYS A 30 -2.44 12.20 1.26
CA CYS A 30 -1.55 12.03 0.13
C CYS A 30 -0.36 12.98 0.23
N VAL A 31 0.79 12.51 -0.23
CA VAL A 31 2.00 13.32 -0.43
C VAL A 31 2.50 13.16 -1.85
N THR A 32 3.05 14.22 -2.42
CA THR A 32 3.62 14.18 -3.77
C THR A 32 4.83 13.27 -3.83
N GLU A 33 5.72 13.36 -2.83
CA GLU A 33 6.91 12.52 -2.76
C GLU A 33 7.29 12.24 -1.32
N THR A 34 7.74 11.02 -1.04
CA THR A 34 8.38 10.67 0.23
C THR A 34 9.50 9.67 0.03
N GLY A 35 10.28 9.41 1.08
CA GLY A 35 11.21 8.28 1.10
C GLY A 35 10.46 6.95 1.04
N SER A 36 9.50 6.76 1.95
CA SER A 36 8.66 5.56 2.04
C SER A 36 7.44 5.82 2.92
N THR A 37 6.24 5.51 2.45
CA THR A 37 4.99 5.64 3.21
C THR A 37 5.00 4.79 4.49
N ASN A 38 5.63 3.60 4.47
CA ASN A 38 5.84 2.80 5.68
C ASN A 38 6.67 3.55 6.73
N SER A 39 7.81 4.13 6.30
CA SER A 39 8.70 4.85 7.21
C SER A 39 8.00 6.07 7.84
N ASP A 40 7.19 6.77 7.06
CA ASP A 40 6.43 7.91 7.53
C ASP A 40 5.39 7.50 8.56
N LEU A 41 4.61 6.44 8.31
CA LEU A 41 3.62 5.95 9.27
C LEU A 41 4.26 5.38 10.54
N ILE A 42 5.44 4.74 10.44
CA ILE A 42 6.22 4.34 11.62
C ILE A 42 6.59 5.58 12.46
N SER A 43 7.05 6.66 11.80
CA SER A 43 7.37 7.91 12.47
C SER A 43 6.13 8.52 13.14
N GLN A 44 4.99 8.53 12.45
CA GLN A 44 3.71 9.02 12.99
C GLN A 44 3.24 8.20 14.21
N ALA A 45 3.34 6.87 14.16
CA ALA A 45 3.01 6.00 15.28
C ALA A 45 3.88 6.31 16.52
N ASN A 46 5.19 6.52 16.32
CA ASN A 46 6.11 6.93 17.39
C ASN A 46 5.76 8.31 18.00
N GLN A 47 5.09 9.17 17.22
CA GLN A 47 4.60 10.48 17.67
C GLN A 47 3.21 10.43 18.29
N GLY A 48 2.53 9.28 18.26
CA GLY A 48 1.22 9.06 18.88
C GLY A 48 0.04 9.10 17.90
N ALA A 49 0.28 8.92 16.61
CA ALA A 49 -0.80 8.74 15.64
C ALA A 49 -1.67 7.52 15.99
N LYS A 50 -2.97 7.64 15.73
CA LYS A 50 -3.94 6.57 15.97
C LYS A 50 -3.98 5.59 14.82
N ALA A 51 -4.36 4.34 15.12
CA ALA A 51 -4.66 3.35 14.09
C ALA A 51 -5.81 3.81 13.17
N GLY A 52 -5.78 3.35 11.93
CA GLY A 52 -6.71 3.77 10.89
C GLY A 52 -6.16 4.84 9.95
N LEU A 53 -5.00 5.42 10.27
CA LEU A 53 -4.32 6.39 9.41
C LEU A 53 -3.80 5.71 8.13
N VAL A 54 -4.08 6.33 6.98
CA VAL A 54 -3.62 5.90 5.66
C VAL A 54 -2.79 7.00 5.02
N LEU A 55 -1.64 6.63 4.47
CA LEU A 55 -0.78 7.54 3.71
C LEU A 55 -0.56 6.99 2.31
N VAL A 56 -0.90 7.80 1.32
CA VAL A 56 -0.64 7.56 -0.11
C VAL A 56 0.52 8.43 -0.56
N ALA A 57 1.35 7.95 -1.48
CA ALA A 57 2.38 8.75 -2.12
C ALA A 57 2.27 8.66 -3.64
N GLU A 58 2.41 9.80 -4.32
CA GLU A 58 2.53 9.82 -5.78
C GLU A 58 3.90 9.26 -6.24
N HIS A 59 4.92 9.38 -5.37
CA HIS A 59 6.27 8.84 -5.60
C HIS A 59 6.97 8.47 -4.29
N GLN A 60 7.72 7.37 -4.31
CA GLN A 60 8.62 6.97 -3.22
C GLN A 60 10.06 6.93 -3.71
N ALA A 61 10.92 7.86 -3.24
CA ALA A 61 12.33 7.92 -3.60
C ALA A 61 13.17 6.76 -3.01
N LYS A 62 12.65 6.09 -1.96
CA LYS A 62 13.29 4.95 -1.27
C LYS A 62 12.22 3.91 -0.91
N GLY A 63 11.38 3.56 -1.88
CA GLY A 63 10.36 2.52 -1.71
C GLY A 63 11.01 1.22 -1.25
N ARG A 64 10.40 0.53 -0.28
CA ARG A 64 10.97 -0.65 0.36
C ARG A 64 10.13 -1.90 0.10
N GLY A 65 10.82 -2.98 -0.20
CA GLY A 65 10.30 -4.34 -0.19
C GLY A 65 10.93 -5.16 0.94
N ARG A 66 10.66 -6.47 0.96
CA ARG A 66 11.27 -7.41 1.89
C ARG A 66 12.75 -7.64 1.56
N LEU A 67 13.54 -8.01 2.58
CA LEU A 67 14.97 -8.34 2.43
C LEU A 67 15.76 -7.23 1.75
N ASP A 68 15.49 -5.97 2.15
CA ASP A 68 16.17 -4.77 1.66
C ASP A 68 16.06 -4.54 0.13
N ARG A 69 15.11 -5.19 -0.52
CA ARG A 69 14.81 -4.92 -1.93
C ARG A 69 14.13 -3.56 -2.05
N LEU A 70 14.42 -2.87 -3.15
CA LEU A 70 13.75 -1.62 -3.48
C LEU A 70 12.42 -1.89 -4.19
N TRP A 71 11.45 -1.01 -3.93
CA TRP A 71 10.23 -0.90 -4.71
C TRP A 71 10.32 0.39 -5.52
N GLU A 72 10.48 0.26 -6.82
CA GLU A 72 10.64 1.39 -7.73
C GLU A 72 9.41 1.56 -8.60
N ALA A 73 8.98 2.81 -8.77
CA ALA A 73 7.92 3.19 -9.68
C ALA A 73 8.10 4.66 -10.09
N PRO A 74 7.90 5.00 -11.37
CA PRO A 74 7.86 6.40 -11.78
C PRO A 74 6.73 7.15 -11.07
N PRO A 75 6.87 8.47 -10.85
CA PRO A 75 5.84 9.27 -10.20
C PRO A 75 4.47 9.13 -10.88
N LYS A 76 3.41 9.03 -10.10
CA LYS A 76 2.00 9.01 -10.56
C LYS A 76 1.63 7.86 -11.49
N THR A 77 2.37 6.77 -11.46
CA THR A 77 2.08 5.61 -12.33
C THR A 77 1.45 4.45 -11.59
N ASN A 78 1.68 4.37 -10.28
CA ASN A 78 1.31 3.21 -9.47
C ASN A 78 0.63 3.65 -8.17
N LEU A 79 -0.13 2.76 -7.57
CA LEU A 79 -0.72 2.99 -6.25
C LEU A 79 0.28 2.58 -5.17
N LEU A 80 0.76 3.56 -4.40
CA LEU A 80 1.75 3.40 -3.33
C LEU A 80 1.14 3.93 -2.03
N PHE A 81 0.85 3.05 -1.09
CA PHE A 81 0.24 3.47 0.17
C PHE A 81 0.60 2.56 1.34
N SER A 82 0.36 3.06 2.54
CA SER A 82 0.50 2.31 3.79
C SER A 82 -0.65 2.62 4.74
N VAL A 83 -0.99 1.66 5.59
CA VAL A 83 -2.01 1.78 6.64
C VAL A 83 -1.41 1.49 8.00
N LEU A 84 -1.85 2.24 9.02
CA LEU A 84 -1.47 2.02 10.41
C LEU A 84 -2.57 1.23 11.12
N ILE A 85 -2.23 0.04 11.62
CA ILE A 85 -3.16 -0.90 12.22
C ILE A 85 -2.78 -1.15 13.68
N GLN A 86 -3.76 -1.16 14.57
CA GLN A 86 -3.61 -1.69 15.91
C GLN A 86 -4.30 -3.06 15.98
N PRO A 87 -3.55 -4.16 16.10
CA PRO A 87 -4.16 -5.48 16.19
C PRO A 87 -4.96 -5.60 17.50
N ARG A 88 -6.21 -6.04 17.42
CA ARG A 88 -7.09 -6.23 18.59
C ARG A 88 -6.62 -7.36 19.52
N ILE A 89 -5.87 -8.30 18.98
CA ILE A 89 -5.27 -9.42 19.71
C ILE A 89 -3.77 -9.28 19.50
N LEU A 90 -3.01 -9.24 20.60
CA LEU A 90 -1.54 -9.42 20.58
C LEU A 90 -1.26 -10.85 20.07
N SER A 91 -1.54 -11.08 18.82
CA SER A 91 -1.39 -12.39 18.24
C SER A 91 0.00 -12.50 17.64
N GLN A 92 0.63 -13.62 17.91
CA GLN A 92 1.81 -14.09 17.18
C GLN A 92 1.58 -14.17 15.66
N ASN A 93 0.35 -13.87 15.21
CA ASN A 93 -0.16 -14.01 13.86
C ASN A 93 -0.24 -12.69 13.06
N PHE A 94 0.48 -11.61 13.47
CA PHE A 94 0.53 -10.38 12.65
C PHE A 94 1.04 -10.66 11.22
N GLN A 95 1.77 -11.74 11.03
CA GLN A 95 2.23 -12.22 9.72
C GLN A 95 1.06 -12.51 8.75
N LEU A 96 -0.13 -12.81 9.27
CA LEU A 96 -1.33 -13.03 8.46
C LEU A 96 -1.90 -11.75 7.87
N LEU A 97 -1.53 -10.57 8.39
CA LEU A 97 -1.96 -9.30 7.81
C LEU A 97 -1.46 -9.11 6.38
N THR A 98 -0.26 -9.57 6.08
CA THR A 98 0.32 -9.48 4.72
C THR A 98 -0.52 -10.24 3.69
N PRO A 99 -0.78 -11.57 3.86
CA PRO A 99 -1.60 -12.30 2.91
C PRO A 99 -3.08 -11.87 2.93
N ALA A 100 -3.62 -11.43 4.07
CA ALA A 100 -4.97 -10.87 4.12
C ALA A 100 -5.09 -9.60 3.27
N PHE A 101 -4.10 -8.71 3.36
CA PHE A 101 -4.04 -7.50 2.56
C PHE A 101 -3.84 -7.80 1.06
N ALA A 102 -3.04 -8.83 0.74
CA ALA A 102 -2.90 -9.32 -0.63
C ALA A 102 -4.23 -9.90 -1.17
N LEU A 103 -4.96 -10.64 -0.33
CA LEU A 103 -6.25 -11.22 -0.70
C LEU A 103 -7.31 -10.14 -0.99
N SER A 104 -7.29 -9.01 -0.28
CA SER A 104 -8.19 -7.89 -0.57
C SER A 104 -8.01 -7.37 -1.99
N LEU A 105 -6.75 -7.20 -2.44
CA LEU A 105 -6.50 -6.83 -3.83
C LEU A 105 -6.96 -7.92 -4.82
N VAL A 106 -6.72 -9.20 -4.52
CA VAL A 106 -7.18 -10.31 -5.40
C VAL A 106 -8.69 -10.25 -5.59
N ARG A 107 -9.47 -10.08 -4.51
CA ARG A 107 -10.93 -10.00 -4.58
C ARG A 107 -11.42 -8.76 -5.33
N VAL A 108 -10.75 -7.61 -5.14
CA VAL A 108 -11.05 -6.41 -5.92
C VAL A 108 -10.79 -6.66 -7.41
N LEU A 109 -9.68 -7.30 -7.76
CA LEU A 109 -9.36 -7.62 -9.16
C LEU A 109 -10.36 -8.61 -9.78
N GLU A 110 -10.90 -9.55 -8.99
CA GLU A 110 -11.98 -10.44 -9.43
C GLU A 110 -13.25 -9.68 -9.86
N HIS A 111 -13.61 -8.57 -9.19
CA HIS A 111 -14.73 -7.72 -9.59
C HIS A 111 -14.49 -7.03 -10.95
N TYR A 112 -13.23 -6.82 -11.31
CA TYR A 112 -12.82 -6.30 -12.62
C TYR A 112 -12.53 -7.42 -13.66
N GLU A 113 -12.90 -8.66 -13.36
CA GLU A 113 -12.67 -9.84 -14.20
C GLU A 113 -11.17 -10.10 -14.50
N VAL A 114 -10.28 -9.57 -13.68
CA VAL A 114 -8.83 -9.79 -13.75
C VAL A 114 -8.44 -10.93 -12.82
N GLN A 115 -7.92 -12.01 -13.39
CA GLN A 115 -7.50 -13.18 -12.61
C GLN A 115 -6.17 -12.93 -11.91
N ALA A 116 -6.17 -13.06 -10.60
CA ALA A 116 -4.98 -12.90 -9.76
C ALA A 116 -4.92 -13.97 -8.65
N GLU A 117 -3.74 -14.12 -8.06
CA GLU A 117 -3.53 -15.00 -6.91
C GLU A 117 -2.53 -14.41 -5.92
N VAL A 118 -2.63 -14.84 -4.66
CA VAL A 118 -1.61 -14.52 -3.67
C VAL A 118 -0.43 -15.47 -3.84
N LYS A 119 0.72 -14.93 -4.26
CA LYS A 119 1.99 -15.64 -4.24
C LYS A 119 2.63 -15.44 -2.87
N TRP A 120 2.51 -16.47 -2.07
CA TRP A 120 3.00 -16.45 -0.68
C TRP A 120 4.47 -16.00 -0.60
N PRO A 121 4.84 -15.19 0.41
CA PRO A 121 3.98 -14.73 1.50
C PRO A 121 3.39 -13.33 1.31
N ASN A 122 3.76 -12.57 0.26
CA ASN A 122 3.54 -11.12 0.24
C ASN A 122 3.36 -10.50 -1.14
N ASP A 123 3.19 -11.28 -2.16
CA ASP A 123 3.04 -10.77 -3.52
C ASP A 123 1.66 -11.13 -4.09
N VAL A 124 1.14 -10.27 -4.97
CA VAL A 124 -0.02 -10.59 -5.83
C VAL A 124 0.48 -10.74 -7.26
N TRP A 125 0.08 -11.83 -7.88
CA TRP A 125 0.43 -12.16 -9.25
C TRP A 125 -0.80 -12.25 -10.13
N LEU A 126 -0.72 -11.66 -11.34
CA LEU A 126 -1.72 -11.89 -12.37
C LEU A 126 -1.53 -13.28 -12.98
N LYS A 127 -2.64 -13.86 -13.44
CA LYS A 127 -2.70 -15.19 -14.08
C LYS A 127 -3.08 -15.04 -15.55
N GLY A 128 -2.81 -16.08 -16.33
CA GLY A 128 -3.16 -16.13 -17.74
C GLY A 128 -1.98 -15.82 -18.66
N GLU A 129 -2.27 -15.26 -19.84
CA GLU A 129 -1.23 -14.96 -20.86
C GLU A 129 -0.24 -13.92 -20.36
N LEU A 130 -0.72 -12.90 -19.59
CA LEU A 130 0.12 -11.94 -18.90
C LEU A 130 0.26 -12.37 -17.42
N SER A 131 1.22 -13.23 -17.14
CA SER A 131 1.52 -13.67 -15.79
C SER A 131 2.70 -12.91 -15.23
N GLY A 132 2.54 -12.39 -13.99
CA GLY A 132 3.63 -11.65 -13.30
C GLY A 132 3.18 -10.95 -12.04
N LYS A 133 4.13 -10.39 -11.32
CA LYS A 133 3.89 -9.67 -10.07
C LYS A 133 3.24 -8.32 -10.35
N VAL A 134 2.02 -8.13 -9.84
CA VAL A 134 1.28 -6.87 -9.94
C VAL A 134 1.34 -6.05 -8.65
N ALA A 135 1.52 -6.70 -7.50
CA ALA A 135 1.66 -5.97 -6.23
C ALA A 135 2.59 -6.68 -5.25
N GLY A 136 3.15 -5.89 -4.33
CA GLY A 136 3.94 -6.37 -3.21
C GLY A 136 3.49 -5.71 -1.91
N ILE A 137 3.44 -6.50 -0.83
CA ILE A 137 3.01 -6.06 0.49
C ILE A 137 4.16 -6.17 1.50
N LEU A 138 4.32 -5.15 2.35
CA LEU A 138 5.32 -5.11 3.41
C LEU A 138 4.68 -4.73 4.74
N ALA A 139 4.66 -5.66 5.70
CA ALA A 139 4.20 -5.40 7.06
C ALA A 139 5.39 -5.22 8.01
N GLU A 140 5.35 -4.16 8.82
CA GLU A 140 6.38 -3.82 9.80
C GLU A 140 5.75 -3.52 11.15
N SER A 141 6.26 -4.11 12.22
CA SER A 141 5.80 -3.80 13.57
C SER A 141 6.46 -2.54 14.09
N VAL A 142 5.70 -1.74 14.81
CA VAL A 142 6.17 -0.52 15.48
C VAL A 142 5.60 -0.44 16.89
N ARG A 143 6.37 0.06 17.83
CA ARG A 143 5.89 0.39 19.18
C ARG A 143 5.48 1.84 19.19
N ALA A 144 4.19 2.10 19.40
CA ALA A 144 3.67 3.45 19.48
C ALA A 144 4.17 4.21 20.73
N LYS A 145 3.93 5.51 20.77
CA LYS A 145 4.36 6.38 21.89
C LYS A 145 3.85 5.92 23.26
N ASP A 146 2.66 5.37 23.32
CA ASP A 146 2.04 4.81 24.53
C ASP A 146 2.48 3.37 24.85
N SER A 147 3.51 2.89 24.17
CA SER A 147 4.02 1.52 24.23
C SER A 147 3.10 0.43 23.66
N SER A 148 1.96 0.78 23.08
CA SER A 148 1.13 -0.19 22.37
C SER A 148 1.84 -0.69 21.09
N GLN A 149 1.58 -1.95 20.74
CA GLN A 149 2.10 -2.51 19.50
C GLN A 149 1.16 -2.13 18.36
N MET A 150 1.72 -1.56 17.31
CA MET A 150 1.04 -1.27 16.06
C MET A 150 1.78 -1.94 14.90
N ILE A 151 1.11 -2.02 13.77
CA ILE A 151 1.66 -2.60 12.53
C ILE A 151 1.39 -1.60 11.41
N VAL A 152 2.42 -1.30 10.65
CA VAL A 152 2.30 -0.59 9.38
C VAL A 152 2.30 -1.62 8.27
N VAL A 153 1.26 -1.62 7.43
CA VAL A 153 1.16 -2.47 6.26
C VAL A 153 1.18 -1.59 5.02
N GLY A 154 2.20 -1.73 4.20
CA GLY A 154 2.33 -1.02 2.93
C GLY A 154 2.01 -1.93 1.75
N MET A 155 1.44 -1.34 0.72
CA MET A 155 1.22 -1.97 -0.58
C MET A 155 1.76 -1.07 -1.68
N GLY A 156 2.56 -1.66 -2.59
CA GLY A 156 2.84 -1.11 -3.91
C GLY A 156 2.08 -1.94 -4.94
N CYS A 157 1.18 -1.31 -5.71
CA CYS A 157 0.45 -1.95 -6.79
C CYS A 157 0.80 -1.30 -8.12
N ASN A 158 1.19 -2.10 -9.09
CA ASN A 158 1.54 -1.68 -10.44
C ASN A 158 0.26 -1.39 -11.23
N VAL A 159 -0.11 -0.12 -11.34
CA VAL A 159 -1.32 0.30 -12.09
C VAL A 159 -0.98 0.58 -13.55
N ALA A 160 -0.13 1.57 -13.81
CA ALA A 160 0.24 1.96 -15.18
C ALA A 160 1.69 1.62 -15.57
N TRP A 161 2.55 1.31 -14.60
CA TRP A 161 3.93 0.90 -14.80
C TRP A 161 4.21 -0.43 -14.09
N PRO A 162 4.97 -1.37 -14.66
CA PRO A 162 5.72 -1.27 -15.93
C PRO A 162 4.81 -1.26 -17.16
N THR A 163 5.39 -0.83 -18.27
CA THR A 163 4.80 -0.94 -19.60
C THR A 163 5.46 -2.07 -20.37
N SER A 164 4.92 -2.47 -21.52
CA SER A 164 5.53 -3.46 -22.41
C SER A 164 6.90 -3.05 -22.97
N LYS A 165 7.30 -1.77 -22.80
CA LYS A 165 8.58 -1.23 -23.26
C LYS A 165 9.67 -1.30 -22.19
N ASP A 166 9.30 -1.53 -20.93
CA ASP A 166 10.24 -1.58 -19.82
C ASP A 166 10.88 -2.97 -19.75
N ASN A 167 12.20 -3.01 -19.79
CA ASN A 167 12.95 -4.27 -19.69
C ASN A 167 13.39 -4.47 -18.23
N LEU A 168 12.48 -5.01 -17.42
CA LEU A 168 12.74 -5.29 -16.02
C LEU A 168 13.44 -6.63 -15.83
N SER A 169 14.29 -6.72 -14.82
CA SER A 169 15.03 -7.94 -14.47
C SER A 169 14.19 -8.99 -13.73
N PHE A 170 12.88 -8.73 -13.55
CA PHE A 170 11.94 -9.61 -12.85
C PHE A 170 10.56 -9.55 -13.53
N ASP A 171 9.74 -10.57 -13.33
CA ASP A 171 8.42 -10.72 -13.93
C ASP A 171 7.41 -9.74 -13.29
N ALA A 172 7.56 -8.44 -13.51
CA ALA A 172 6.60 -7.42 -13.09
C ALA A 172 5.63 -7.10 -14.23
N VAL A 173 4.37 -6.95 -13.87
CA VAL A 173 3.29 -6.57 -14.77
C VAL A 173 2.44 -5.48 -14.14
N SER A 174 1.70 -4.72 -14.96
CA SER A 174 0.76 -3.70 -14.47
C SER A 174 -0.68 -4.05 -14.84
N LEU A 175 -1.63 -3.46 -14.12
CA LEU A 175 -3.06 -3.61 -14.41
C LEU A 175 -3.39 -3.10 -15.81
N LYS A 176 -2.75 -2.02 -16.25
CA LYS A 176 -2.94 -1.47 -17.60
C LYS A 176 -2.49 -2.42 -18.69
N GLN A 177 -1.41 -3.18 -18.48
CA GLN A 177 -1.01 -4.23 -19.42
C GLN A 177 -2.04 -5.37 -19.48
N ALA A 178 -2.74 -5.64 -18.39
CA ALA A 178 -3.83 -6.62 -18.33
C ALA A 178 -5.17 -6.09 -18.88
N GLY A 179 -5.18 -4.87 -19.42
CA GLY A 179 -6.38 -4.25 -20.00
C GLY A 179 -7.26 -3.51 -18.99
N LEU A 180 -6.86 -3.42 -17.72
CA LEU A 180 -7.60 -2.68 -16.69
C LEU A 180 -7.04 -1.26 -16.57
N ASP A 181 -7.84 -0.26 -16.94
CA ASP A 181 -7.58 1.15 -16.73
C ASP A 181 -8.45 1.63 -15.56
N VAL A 182 -7.88 1.68 -14.38
CA VAL A 182 -8.58 2.01 -13.12
C VAL A 182 -7.96 3.25 -12.49
N ASP A 183 -8.81 4.10 -11.91
CA ASP A 183 -8.38 5.22 -11.09
C ASP A 183 -7.75 4.72 -9.78
N THR A 184 -6.65 5.33 -9.36
CA THR A 184 -5.91 4.88 -8.17
C THR A 184 -6.66 5.16 -6.86
N GLU A 185 -7.48 6.22 -6.78
CA GLU A 185 -8.31 6.51 -5.59
C GLU A 185 -9.48 5.53 -5.48
N ASP A 186 -10.08 5.14 -6.62
CA ASP A 186 -11.11 4.10 -6.66
C ASP A 186 -10.54 2.75 -6.23
N LEU A 187 -9.41 2.35 -6.81
CA LEU A 187 -8.73 1.11 -6.45
C LEU A 187 -8.35 1.07 -4.96
N LEU A 188 -7.78 2.16 -4.44
CA LEU A 188 -7.46 2.30 -3.01
C LEU A 188 -8.71 2.10 -2.15
N THR A 189 -9.81 2.78 -2.51
CA THR A 189 -11.06 2.71 -1.77
C THR A 189 -11.59 1.29 -1.70
N GLU A 190 -11.64 0.58 -2.82
CA GLU A 190 -12.13 -0.79 -2.89
C GLU A 190 -11.25 -1.77 -2.11
N ILE A 191 -9.91 -1.64 -2.20
CA ILE A 191 -8.97 -2.45 -1.41
C ILE A 191 -9.21 -2.25 0.09
N LEU A 192 -9.39 -1.00 0.54
CA LEU A 192 -9.59 -0.71 1.95
C LEU A 192 -10.96 -1.15 2.46
N LEU A 193 -12.02 -1.06 1.65
CA LEU A 193 -13.35 -1.62 1.96
C LEU A 193 -13.27 -3.13 2.12
N GLU A 194 -12.63 -3.81 1.17
CA GLU A 194 -12.50 -5.27 1.19
C GLU A 194 -11.65 -5.75 2.38
N PHE A 195 -10.62 -5.00 2.75
CA PHE A 195 -9.76 -5.35 3.89
C PHE A 195 -10.43 -5.09 5.25
N ASP A 196 -11.41 -4.17 5.32
CA ASP A 196 -12.12 -3.85 6.57
C ASP A 196 -13.20 -4.89 6.91
N ASN A 197 -13.70 -5.62 5.90
CA ASN A 197 -14.67 -6.69 6.03
C ASN A 197 -14.06 -7.97 6.61
#